data_997d705fcb9b683365df2f67fda0b289
#
_entry.id   997d705fcb9b683365df2f67fda0b289
#
_cell.length_a   1.000
_cell.length_b   1.000
_cell.length_c   1.000
_cell.angle_alpha   90.00
_cell.angle_beta   90.00
_cell.angle_gamma   90.00
#
_symmetry.space_group_name_H-M   'P 1'
#
loop_
_entity.id
_entity.type
_entity.pdbx_description
1 polymer ?
#
loop_
_entity_poly.entity_id
_entity_poly.type
_entity_poly.pdbx_seq_one_letter_code
_entity_poly.pdbx_strand_id
1 'polypeptide(L)'
;MVVFAALAALLVFAPAAQSVRYAVIQRSLIGSVFEDLRPEGAAAPGEGDDPGAGTDRVNIMLVGSDAGADRDGIRPDSLMVASVDTQTGETVLFGIPRNLQNIPFSDSNPLKQKYPDGFNCGDQCLMEYVWTLGRDNADLFPADVNPGLVATKDAASEILGLHIDYTTVINLEGFTQLVDAMGGVTVDVKERVCIGCKIEGGVVVGTTGYIEPGVQELDGYHALWYSRSRADSADGDFSRMRRQRCMVGALLNQVNPTSMLVRYPALAKTC
;
A
#
# COMPACT_ATOMS: atom_id res chain seq x y z
N MET A 1 -15.75 41.36 32.78
CA MET A 1 -16.68 40.58 31.93
C MET A 1 -16.10 40.23 30.54
N VAL A 2 -15.45 41.15 29.84
CA VAL A 2 -14.91 40.91 28.48
C VAL A 2 -13.81 39.81 28.47
N VAL A 3 -12.94 39.74 29.45
CA VAL A 3 -11.87 38.72 29.54
C VAL A 3 -12.44 37.29 29.73
N PHE A 4 -13.49 37.15 30.53
CA PHE A 4 -14.15 35.85 30.74
C PHE A 4 -14.90 35.39 29.50
N ALA A 5 -15.52 36.30 28.78
CA ALA A 5 -16.20 35.95 27.49
C ALA A 5 -15.17 35.54 26.40
N ALA A 6 -14.01 36.19 26.35
CA ALA A 6 -12.94 35.84 25.44
C ALA A 6 -12.33 34.46 25.75
N LEU A 7 -12.10 34.16 27.04
CA LEU A 7 -11.63 32.84 27.49
C LEU A 7 -12.64 31.72 27.21
N ALA A 8 -13.93 31.97 27.44
CA ALA A 8 -15.00 31.00 27.13
C ALA A 8 -15.12 30.75 25.63
N ALA A 9 -15.03 31.81 24.82
CA ALA A 9 -14.98 31.67 23.37
C ALA A 9 -13.76 30.83 22.89
N LEU A 10 -12.58 31.08 23.44
CA LEU A 10 -11.36 30.30 23.15
C LEU A 10 -11.52 28.81 23.53
N LEU A 11 -12.13 28.49 24.66
CA LEU A 11 -12.36 27.12 25.12
C LEU A 11 -13.39 26.36 24.26
N VAL A 12 -14.34 27.06 23.63
CA VAL A 12 -15.36 26.44 22.78
C VAL A 12 -14.92 26.38 21.31
N PHE A 13 -14.32 27.45 20.81
CA PHE A 13 -13.99 27.55 19.37
C PHE A 13 -12.61 26.92 19.02
N ALA A 14 -11.65 26.84 19.94
CA ALA A 14 -10.38 26.21 19.69
C ALA A 14 -10.50 24.69 19.42
N PRO A 15 -11.28 23.91 20.19
CA PRO A 15 -11.51 22.50 19.88
C PRO A 15 -12.26 22.29 18.55
N ALA A 16 -13.26 23.14 18.26
CA ALA A 16 -13.99 23.05 16.99
C ALA A 16 -13.11 23.39 15.78
N ALA A 17 -12.28 24.43 15.87
CA ALA A 17 -11.32 24.77 14.84
C ALA A 17 -10.25 23.68 14.65
N GLN A 18 -9.82 23.03 15.75
CA GLN A 18 -8.91 21.89 15.67
C GLN A 18 -9.58 20.69 14.98
N SER A 19 -10.83 20.37 15.30
CA SER A 19 -11.55 19.24 14.66
C SER A 19 -11.73 19.47 13.15
N VAL A 20 -12.09 20.67 12.71
CA VAL A 20 -12.16 21.03 11.29
C VAL A 20 -10.79 20.94 10.63
N ARG A 21 -9.74 21.43 11.29
CA ARG A 21 -8.37 21.33 10.81
C ARG A 21 -7.92 19.88 10.67
N TYR A 22 -8.23 19.02 11.65
CA TYR A 22 -7.96 17.58 11.57
C TYR A 22 -8.69 16.91 10.42
N ALA A 23 -9.97 17.24 10.20
CA ALA A 23 -10.74 16.67 9.10
C ALA A 23 -10.21 17.07 7.71
N VAL A 24 -9.80 18.34 7.54
CA VAL A 24 -9.18 18.83 6.31
C VAL A 24 -7.83 18.15 6.06
N ILE A 25 -7.02 18.07 7.11
CA ILE A 25 -5.71 17.41 7.10
C ILE A 25 -5.85 15.91 6.77
N GLN A 26 -6.84 15.23 7.35
CA GLN A 26 -7.10 13.82 7.09
C GLN A 26 -7.49 13.57 5.62
N ARG A 27 -8.35 14.42 5.04
CA ARG A 27 -8.70 14.34 3.62
C ARG A 27 -7.51 14.57 2.70
N SER A 28 -6.66 15.54 3.03
CA SER A 28 -5.43 15.83 2.28
C SER A 28 -4.45 14.67 2.33
N LEU A 29 -4.20 14.09 3.53
CA LEU A 29 -3.32 12.95 3.70
C LEU A 29 -3.77 11.73 2.87
N ILE A 30 -5.06 11.40 2.95
CA ILE A 30 -5.62 10.26 2.18
C ILE A 30 -5.42 10.47 0.69
N GLY A 31 -5.64 11.68 0.18
CA GLY A 31 -5.51 11.99 -1.24
C GLY A 31 -4.08 12.02 -1.77
N SER A 32 -3.07 12.21 -0.92
CA SER A 32 -1.66 12.32 -1.36
C SER A 32 -0.84 11.04 -1.15
N VAL A 33 -1.13 10.29 -0.09
CA VAL A 33 -0.44 9.03 0.22
C VAL A 33 -1.09 7.85 -0.51
N PHE A 34 -2.41 7.89 -0.66
CA PHE A 34 -3.18 6.85 -1.32
C PHE A 34 -3.68 7.34 -2.67
N GLU A 35 -3.36 6.62 -3.72
CA GLU A 35 -3.81 6.94 -5.07
C GLU A 35 -5.33 6.73 -5.16
N ASP A 36 -6.07 7.78 -5.56
CA ASP A 36 -7.50 7.66 -5.84
C ASP A 36 -7.71 6.98 -7.18
N LEU A 37 -8.02 5.70 -7.13
CA LEU A 37 -8.22 4.85 -8.31
C LEU A 37 -9.65 4.88 -8.85
N ARG A 38 -10.50 5.76 -8.32
CA ARG A 38 -11.85 5.89 -8.83
C ARG A 38 -11.83 6.59 -10.20
N PRO A 39 -12.69 6.18 -11.13
CA PRO A 39 -12.88 6.92 -12.38
C PRO A 39 -13.29 8.37 -12.10
N GLU A 40 -12.87 9.28 -12.95
CA GLU A 40 -13.21 10.70 -12.84
C GLU A 40 -14.73 10.87 -12.82
N GLY A 41 -15.27 11.45 -11.75
CA GLY A 41 -16.72 11.65 -11.56
C GLY A 41 -17.45 10.55 -10.78
N ALA A 42 -16.78 9.50 -10.31
CA ALA A 42 -17.40 8.51 -9.44
C ALA A 42 -17.76 9.12 -8.08
N ALA A 43 -18.98 8.83 -7.59
CA ALA A 43 -19.42 9.27 -6.28
C ALA A 43 -18.54 8.68 -5.17
N ALA A 44 -18.31 9.48 -4.11
CA ALA A 44 -17.69 8.94 -2.90
C ALA A 44 -18.59 7.83 -2.31
N PRO A 45 -18.02 6.74 -1.70
CA PRO A 45 -18.81 5.77 -0.96
C PRO A 45 -19.71 6.50 0.05
N GLY A 46 -20.98 6.16 0.11
CA GLY A 46 -21.90 6.71 1.11
C GLY A 46 -21.46 6.35 2.52
N GLU A 47 -21.71 7.24 3.49
CA GLU A 47 -21.61 6.88 4.90
C GLU A 47 -22.60 5.74 5.16
N GLY A 48 -22.11 4.51 5.30
CA GLY A 48 -22.94 3.32 5.54
C GLY A 48 -22.49 2.07 4.79
N ASP A 49 -21.70 2.22 3.72
CA ASP A 49 -21.17 1.10 2.96
C ASP A 49 -19.76 0.73 3.47
N ASP A 50 -19.68 0.29 4.73
CA ASP A 50 -18.46 -0.33 5.28
C ASP A 50 -18.48 -1.85 4.97
N PRO A 51 -17.74 -2.34 3.97
CA PRO A 51 -17.75 -3.76 3.60
C PRO A 51 -17.25 -4.68 4.71
N GLY A 52 -16.50 -4.14 5.67
CA GLY A 52 -16.00 -4.87 6.84
C GLY A 52 -16.92 -4.82 8.05
N ALA A 53 -18.04 -4.08 7.99
CA ALA A 53 -18.96 -3.94 9.12
C ALA A 53 -19.59 -5.30 9.50
N GLY A 54 -19.37 -5.73 10.74
CA GLY A 54 -19.96 -6.97 11.27
C GLY A 54 -19.20 -8.25 10.90
N THR A 55 -18.00 -8.15 10.31
CA THR A 55 -17.10 -9.28 10.07
C THR A 55 -16.07 -9.42 11.21
N ASP A 56 -15.69 -10.66 11.52
CA ASP A 56 -14.63 -10.92 12.51
C ASP A 56 -13.25 -10.51 12.02
N ARG A 57 -13.06 -10.42 10.71
CA ARG A 57 -11.80 -10.02 10.06
C ARG A 57 -12.06 -9.10 8.87
N VAL A 58 -11.19 -8.12 8.71
CA VAL A 58 -11.14 -7.23 7.56
C VAL A 58 -9.90 -7.52 6.75
N ASN A 59 -10.05 -7.73 5.45
CA ASN A 59 -8.97 -8.04 4.53
C ASN A 59 -8.66 -6.83 3.64
N ILE A 60 -7.46 -6.30 3.77
CA ILE A 60 -7.01 -5.09 3.08
C ILE A 60 -5.92 -5.48 2.09
N MET A 61 -6.16 -5.28 0.80
CA MET A 61 -5.12 -5.45 -0.22
C MET A 61 -4.21 -4.23 -0.25
N LEU A 62 -2.92 -4.46 -0.08
CA LEU A 62 -1.87 -3.45 -0.12
C LEU A 62 -1.10 -3.62 -1.43
N VAL A 63 -1.16 -2.62 -2.28
CA VAL A 63 -0.49 -2.59 -3.58
C VAL A 63 0.62 -1.55 -3.55
N GLY A 64 1.87 -2.01 -3.64
CA GLY A 64 3.01 -1.14 -3.86
C GLY A 64 3.25 -0.98 -5.36
N SER A 65 3.11 0.24 -5.85
CA SER A 65 3.30 0.58 -7.26
C SER A 65 4.67 1.20 -7.51
N ASP A 66 5.28 0.86 -8.65
CA ASP A 66 6.47 1.55 -9.16
C ASP A 66 6.12 2.80 -10.00
N ALA A 67 4.85 3.21 -10.01
CA ALA A 67 4.42 4.44 -10.66
C ALA A 67 5.21 5.65 -10.13
N GLY A 68 5.66 6.49 -11.05
CA GLY A 68 6.42 7.71 -10.77
C GLY A 68 6.25 8.69 -11.93
N ALA A 69 6.81 9.88 -11.79
CA ALA A 69 6.67 10.97 -12.79
C ALA A 69 7.09 10.58 -14.21
N ASP A 70 7.90 9.53 -14.36
CA ASP A 70 8.47 9.08 -15.65
C ASP A 70 7.83 7.80 -16.21
N ARG A 71 6.73 7.30 -15.62
CA ARG A 71 6.12 6.03 -16.03
C ARG A 71 4.60 6.12 -16.08
N ASP A 72 4.05 5.89 -17.25
CA ASP A 72 2.61 5.76 -17.45
C ASP A 72 2.09 4.42 -16.93
N GLY A 73 1.11 4.48 -16.04
CA GLY A 73 0.37 3.34 -15.53
C GLY A 73 0.96 2.72 -14.25
N ILE A 74 0.10 2.03 -13.53
CA ILE A 74 0.43 1.30 -12.31
C ILE A 74 0.89 -0.12 -12.69
N ARG A 75 2.05 -0.51 -12.17
CA ARG A 75 2.51 -1.89 -12.17
C ARG A 75 2.77 -2.33 -10.73
N PRO A 76 1.99 -3.26 -10.20
CA PRO A 76 2.19 -3.77 -8.85
C PRO A 76 3.54 -4.48 -8.71
N ASP A 77 4.50 -3.88 -8.04
CA ASP A 77 5.79 -4.49 -7.70
C ASP A 77 5.74 -5.21 -6.34
N SER A 78 4.76 -4.85 -5.52
CA SER A 78 4.48 -5.49 -4.23
C SER A 78 2.98 -5.67 -4.09
N LEU A 79 2.56 -6.88 -3.76
CA LEU A 79 1.16 -7.22 -3.54
C LEU A 79 1.03 -8.04 -2.26
N MET A 80 0.27 -7.54 -1.32
CA MET A 80 0.02 -8.20 -0.03
C MET A 80 -1.44 -8.03 0.35
N VAL A 81 -1.94 -8.97 1.17
CA VAL A 81 -3.23 -8.82 1.85
C VAL A 81 -2.99 -8.87 3.35
N ALA A 82 -3.39 -7.82 4.04
CA ALA A 82 -3.43 -7.76 5.50
C ALA A 82 -4.82 -8.19 5.95
N SER A 83 -4.90 -9.31 6.66
CA SER A 83 -6.12 -9.80 7.29
C SER A 83 -6.08 -9.42 8.76
N VAL A 84 -6.93 -8.48 9.16
CA VAL A 84 -6.96 -7.88 10.49
C VAL A 84 -8.16 -8.41 11.27
N ASP A 85 -7.91 -8.98 12.44
CA ASP A 85 -8.97 -9.32 13.39
C ASP A 85 -9.55 -8.04 13.99
N THR A 86 -10.87 -7.85 13.85
CA THR A 86 -11.54 -6.59 14.23
C THR A 86 -11.68 -6.42 15.74
N GLN A 87 -11.53 -7.51 16.52
CA GLN A 87 -11.67 -7.48 17.97
C GLN A 87 -10.32 -7.34 18.67
N THR A 88 -9.28 -8.02 18.16
CA THR A 88 -7.96 -8.05 18.80
C THR A 88 -6.93 -7.15 18.11
N GLY A 89 -7.15 -6.79 16.83
CA GLY A 89 -6.18 -6.12 15.97
C GLY A 89 -5.07 -7.03 15.47
N GLU A 90 -5.11 -8.34 15.80
CA GLU A 90 -4.12 -9.30 15.33
C GLU A 90 -4.15 -9.38 13.80
N THR A 91 -3.00 -9.23 13.19
CA THR A 91 -2.88 -9.10 11.73
C THR A 91 -2.03 -10.22 11.14
N VAL A 92 -2.55 -10.87 10.10
CA VAL A 92 -1.83 -11.83 9.27
C VAL A 92 -1.54 -11.19 7.91
N LEU A 93 -0.28 -11.26 7.46
CA LEU A 93 0.16 -10.70 6.18
C LEU A 93 0.42 -11.82 5.16
N PHE A 94 -0.37 -11.84 4.09
CA PHE A 94 -0.19 -12.72 2.94
C PHE A 94 0.53 -11.97 1.82
N GLY A 95 1.72 -12.42 1.43
CA GLY A 95 2.42 -11.85 0.27
C GLY A 95 2.10 -12.66 -1.00
N ILE A 96 1.70 -11.99 -2.06
CA ILE A 96 1.46 -12.61 -3.38
C ILE A 96 2.68 -12.32 -4.26
N PRO A 97 3.39 -13.37 -4.76
CA PRO A 97 4.52 -13.17 -5.65
C PRO A 97 4.11 -12.48 -6.94
N ARG A 98 4.79 -11.40 -7.30
CA ARG A 98 4.49 -10.67 -8.56
C ARG A 98 4.72 -11.51 -9.82
N ASN A 99 5.62 -12.51 -9.73
CA ASN A 99 5.96 -13.45 -10.81
C ASN A 99 5.16 -14.76 -10.72
N LEU A 100 4.06 -14.78 -9.94
CA LEU A 100 3.14 -15.91 -9.93
C LEU A 100 2.54 -16.09 -11.30
N GLN A 101 2.48 -17.34 -11.78
CA GLN A 101 1.85 -17.77 -13.04
C GLN A 101 0.51 -18.45 -12.78
N ASN A 102 -0.24 -18.72 -13.83
CA ASN A 102 -1.54 -19.39 -13.77
C ASN A 102 -2.54 -18.65 -12.87
N ILE A 103 -2.72 -17.36 -13.14
CA ILE A 103 -3.56 -16.49 -12.32
C ILE A 103 -5.03 -16.80 -12.57
N PRO A 104 -5.78 -17.23 -11.54
CA PRO A 104 -7.22 -17.50 -11.67
C PRO A 104 -8.02 -16.19 -11.72
N PHE A 105 -9.21 -16.28 -12.34
CA PHE A 105 -10.26 -15.27 -12.24
C PHE A 105 -11.55 -15.93 -11.80
N SER A 106 -12.34 -15.23 -10.98
CA SER A 106 -13.68 -15.66 -10.59
C SER A 106 -14.63 -15.70 -11.80
N ASP A 107 -15.71 -16.45 -11.67
CA ASP A 107 -16.75 -16.50 -12.72
C ASP A 107 -17.45 -15.15 -12.95
N SER A 108 -17.41 -14.26 -11.98
CA SER A 108 -17.96 -12.90 -12.07
C SER A 108 -17.02 -11.91 -12.76
N ASN A 109 -15.73 -12.24 -12.90
CA ASN A 109 -14.76 -11.37 -13.57
C ASN A 109 -14.91 -11.40 -15.08
N PRO A 110 -15.07 -10.25 -15.76
CA PRO A 110 -15.17 -10.21 -17.22
C PRO A 110 -14.00 -10.88 -17.96
N LEU A 111 -12.80 -10.87 -17.40
CA LEU A 111 -11.62 -11.53 -17.96
C LEU A 111 -11.74 -13.05 -17.99
N LYS A 112 -12.62 -13.66 -17.19
CA LYS A 112 -12.86 -15.11 -17.18
C LYS A 112 -13.33 -15.63 -18.54
N GLN A 113 -14.10 -14.83 -19.27
CA GLN A 113 -14.56 -15.19 -20.62
C GLN A 113 -13.39 -15.29 -21.62
N LYS A 114 -12.40 -14.41 -21.48
CA LYS A 114 -11.22 -14.38 -22.35
C LYS A 114 -10.14 -15.38 -21.91
N TYR A 115 -10.08 -15.64 -20.59
CA TYR A 115 -9.12 -16.54 -19.96
C TYR A 115 -9.84 -17.58 -19.08
N PRO A 116 -10.56 -18.54 -19.67
CA PRO A 116 -11.38 -19.52 -18.93
C PRO A 116 -10.54 -20.40 -17.99
N ASP A 117 -9.30 -20.70 -18.37
CA ASP A 117 -8.35 -21.50 -17.59
C ASP A 117 -7.37 -20.62 -16.78
N GLY A 118 -7.68 -19.32 -16.63
CA GLY A 118 -6.82 -18.34 -15.96
C GLY A 118 -5.81 -17.67 -16.92
N PHE A 119 -5.14 -16.63 -16.44
CA PHE A 119 -4.10 -15.91 -17.18
C PHE A 119 -2.82 -16.74 -17.18
N ASN A 120 -2.68 -17.59 -18.23
CA ASN A 120 -1.69 -18.65 -18.32
C ASN A 120 -1.05 -18.68 -19.70
N CYS A 121 0.03 -17.94 -19.91
CA CYS A 121 0.86 -17.96 -21.12
C CYS A 121 2.37 -17.99 -20.80
N GLY A 122 2.74 -18.61 -19.68
CA GLY A 122 4.12 -18.68 -19.21
C GLY A 122 4.61 -17.34 -18.67
N ASP A 123 5.87 -17.00 -18.95
CA ASP A 123 6.57 -15.85 -18.38
C ASP A 123 5.99 -14.47 -18.76
N GLN A 124 5.05 -14.44 -19.70
CA GLN A 124 4.35 -13.21 -20.09
C GLN A 124 3.01 -13.02 -19.34
N CYS A 125 2.53 -14.04 -18.63
CA CYS A 125 1.27 -14.04 -17.90
C CYS A 125 1.52 -14.11 -16.39
N LEU A 126 2.13 -13.05 -15.85
CA LEU A 126 2.49 -12.97 -14.44
C LEU A 126 1.51 -12.07 -13.68
N MET A 127 1.44 -12.26 -12.36
CA MET A 127 0.60 -11.47 -11.48
C MET A 127 0.85 -9.96 -11.60
N GLU A 128 2.10 -9.54 -11.82
CA GLU A 128 2.43 -8.11 -12.02
C GLU A 128 1.79 -7.48 -13.27
N TYR A 129 1.36 -8.29 -14.23
CA TYR A 129 0.71 -7.82 -15.47
C TYR A 129 -0.82 -7.80 -15.38
N VAL A 130 -1.43 -8.36 -14.33
CA VAL A 130 -2.89 -8.43 -14.20
C VAL A 130 -3.54 -7.05 -14.17
N TRP A 131 -2.88 -6.07 -13.53
CA TRP A 131 -3.35 -4.69 -13.54
C TRP A 131 -3.42 -4.12 -14.96
N THR A 132 -2.33 -4.28 -15.71
CA THR A 132 -2.24 -3.84 -17.11
C THR A 132 -3.24 -4.59 -17.97
N LEU A 133 -3.41 -5.91 -17.75
CA LEU A 133 -4.39 -6.72 -18.44
C LEU A 133 -5.82 -6.20 -18.25
N GLY A 134 -6.21 -5.85 -17.01
CA GLY A 134 -7.51 -5.24 -16.73
C GLY A 134 -7.69 -3.92 -17.48
N ARG A 135 -6.70 -3.02 -17.40
CA ARG A 135 -6.71 -1.74 -18.11
C ARG A 135 -6.81 -1.90 -19.63
N ASP A 136 -6.04 -2.82 -20.21
CA ASP A 136 -5.99 -3.04 -21.65
C ASP A 136 -7.25 -3.74 -22.20
N ASN A 137 -8.14 -4.22 -21.31
CA ASN A 137 -9.45 -4.75 -21.62
C ASN A 137 -10.57 -3.96 -20.90
N ALA A 138 -10.40 -2.66 -20.77
CA ALA A 138 -11.34 -1.79 -20.05
C ALA A 138 -12.77 -1.82 -20.60
N ASP A 139 -12.92 -2.11 -21.89
CA ASP A 139 -14.19 -2.28 -22.58
C ASP A 139 -15.07 -3.43 -22.05
N LEU A 140 -14.45 -4.39 -21.34
CA LEU A 140 -15.16 -5.49 -20.71
C LEU A 140 -15.74 -5.13 -19.33
N PHE A 141 -15.27 -4.05 -18.73
CA PHE A 141 -15.63 -3.63 -17.36
C PHE A 141 -16.66 -2.49 -17.39
N PRO A 142 -17.45 -2.32 -16.32
CA PRO A 142 -18.28 -1.14 -16.16
C PRO A 142 -17.44 0.16 -16.18
N ALA A 143 -18.02 1.24 -16.73
CA ALA A 143 -17.31 2.50 -16.91
C ALA A 143 -17.00 3.24 -15.59
N ASP A 144 -17.64 2.85 -14.51
CA ASP A 144 -17.54 3.45 -13.17
C ASP A 144 -16.54 2.72 -12.24
N VAL A 145 -15.78 1.75 -12.78
CA VAL A 145 -14.77 1.03 -12.02
C VAL A 145 -13.38 1.21 -12.64
N ASN A 146 -12.33 1.00 -11.83
CA ASN A 146 -10.96 0.87 -12.32
C ASN A 146 -10.70 -0.59 -12.74
N PRO A 147 -10.57 -0.91 -14.05
CA PRO A 147 -10.45 -2.28 -14.52
C PRO A 147 -9.22 -3.01 -14.00
N GLY A 148 -8.08 -2.30 -13.89
CA GLY A 148 -6.84 -2.87 -13.36
C GLY A 148 -6.96 -3.26 -11.88
N LEU A 149 -7.61 -2.40 -11.09
CA LEU A 149 -7.89 -2.67 -9.69
C LEU A 149 -8.81 -3.86 -9.52
N VAL A 150 -9.92 -3.89 -10.25
CA VAL A 150 -10.91 -4.98 -10.19
C VAL A 150 -10.28 -6.30 -10.57
N ALA A 151 -9.52 -6.36 -11.67
CA ALA A 151 -8.83 -7.57 -12.10
C ALA A 151 -7.81 -8.06 -11.06
N THR A 152 -7.01 -7.14 -10.49
CA THR A 152 -5.98 -7.49 -9.49
C THR A 152 -6.59 -7.94 -8.16
N LYS A 153 -7.65 -7.26 -7.70
CA LYS A 153 -8.37 -7.61 -6.49
C LYS A 153 -9.02 -9.00 -6.61
N ASP A 154 -9.69 -9.26 -7.73
CA ASP A 154 -10.32 -10.54 -8.01
C ASP A 154 -9.28 -11.67 -8.03
N ALA A 155 -8.21 -11.52 -8.80
CA ALA A 155 -7.13 -12.49 -8.84
C ALA A 155 -6.54 -12.78 -7.45
N ALA A 156 -6.30 -11.75 -6.64
CA ALA A 156 -5.79 -11.90 -5.29
C ALA A 156 -6.79 -12.63 -4.39
N SER A 157 -8.10 -12.35 -4.52
CA SER A 157 -9.17 -13.05 -3.81
C SER A 157 -9.20 -14.53 -4.15
N GLU A 158 -9.12 -14.89 -5.43
CA GLU A 158 -9.13 -16.27 -5.91
C GLU A 158 -7.87 -17.04 -5.45
N ILE A 159 -6.69 -16.40 -5.51
CA ILE A 159 -5.43 -17.02 -5.07
C ILE A 159 -5.45 -17.35 -3.59
N LEU A 160 -6.02 -16.47 -2.76
CA LEU A 160 -5.99 -16.62 -1.30
C LEU A 160 -7.25 -17.30 -0.74
N GLY A 161 -8.33 -17.39 -1.52
CA GLY A 161 -9.63 -17.84 -1.04
C GLY A 161 -10.23 -16.87 0.00
N LEU A 162 -9.91 -15.57 -0.09
CA LEU A 162 -10.35 -14.53 0.84
C LEU A 162 -11.15 -13.46 0.11
N HIS A 163 -12.25 -13.01 0.72
CA HIS A 163 -12.87 -11.77 0.29
C HIS A 163 -11.97 -10.58 0.67
N ILE A 164 -11.72 -9.66 -0.27
CA ILE A 164 -10.94 -8.45 -0.03
C ILE A 164 -11.92 -7.29 0.13
N ASP A 165 -11.94 -6.69 1.33
CA ASP A 165 -12.86 -5.61 1.68
C ASP A 165 -12.36 -4.26 1.15
N TYR A 166 -11.09 -3.95 1.40
CA TYR A 166 -10.47 -2.69 1.02
C TYR A 166 -9.22 -2.89 0.17
N THR A 167 -8.89 -1.87 -0.60
CA THR A 167 -7.63 -1.81 -1.34
C THR A 167 -6.96 -0.46 -1.15
N THR A 168 -5.65 -0.51 -0.93
CA THR A 168 -4.79 0.66 -0.81
C THR A 168 -3.65 0.54 -1.80
N VAL A 169 -3.43 1.58 -2.60
CA VAL A 169 -2.27 1.68 -3.50
C VAL A 169 -1.37 2.78 -2.99
N ILE A 170 -0.09 2.46 -2.86
CA ILE A 170 0.95 3.41 -2.46
C ILE A 170 2.08 3.38 -3.48
N ASN A 171 2.49 4.54 -3.97
CA ASN A 171 3.65 4.67 -4.84
C ASN A 171 4.95 4.86 -4.02
N LEU A 172 6.09 4.86 -4.70
CA LEU A 172 7.40 4.95 -4.04
C LEU A 172 7.59 6.24 -3.24
N GLU A 173 7.09 7.36 -3.76
CA GLU A 173 7.19 8.66 -3.11
C GLU A 173 6.29 8.74 -1.87
N GLY A 174 5.02 8.33 -2.00
CA GLY A 174 4.08 8.27 -0.88
C GLY A 174 4.55 7.34 0.24
N PHE A 175 5.20 6.22 -0.09
CA PHE A 175 5.80 5.35 0.91
C PHE A 175 6.93 6.05 1.68
N THR A 176 7.84 6.72 0.97
CA THR A 176 8.93 7.48 1.59
C THR A 176 8.40 8.55 2.53
N GLN A 177 7.44 9.34 2.05
CA GLN A 177 6.81 10.41 2.82
C GLN A 177 6.07 9.87 4.06
N LEU A 178 5.37 8.74 3.93
CA LEU A 178 4.69 8.08 5.05
C LEU A 178 5.68 7.70 6.16
N VAL A 179 6.78 7.03 5.80
CA VAL A 179 7.80 6.61 6.77
C VAL A 179 8.45 7.83 7.46
N ASP A 180 8.81 8.86 6.70
CA ASP A 180 9.41 10.09 7.24
C ASP A 180 8.44 10.82 8.18
N ALA A 181 7.16 10.89 7.83
CA ALA A 181 6.13 11.50 8.64
C ALA A 181 5.86 10.71 9.95
N MET A 182 6.07 9.39 9.92
CA MET A 182 6.05 8.55 11.13
C MET A 182 7.30 8.74 11.99
N GLY A 183 8.32 9.43 11.48
CA GLY A 183 9.61 9.66 12.15
C GLY A 183 10.57 8.50 12.02
N GLY A 184 10.47 7.75 10.92
CA GLY A 184 11.25 6.56 10.65
C GLY A 184 10.56 5.27 11.08
N VAL A 185 11.17 4.14 10.75
CA VAL A 185 10.71 2.81 11.12
C VAL A 185 11.85 1.97 11.67
N THR A 186 11.64 1.32 12.80
CA THR A 186 12.64 0.43 13.40
C THR A 186 12.45 -0.99 12.87
N VAL A 187 13.48 -1.54 12.24
CA VAL A 187 13.52 -2.92 11.73
C VAL A 187 14.78 -3.65 12.18
N ASP A 188 14.65 -4.95 12.39
CA ASP A 188 15.79 -5.83 12.60
C ASP A 188 16.25 -6.38 11.25
N VAL A 189 17.30 -5.74 10.71
CA VAL A 189 17.89 -6.08 9.41
C VAL A 189 18.67 -7.38 9.54
N LYS A 190 18.25 -8.43 8.85
CA LYS A 190 18.85 -9.77 8.98
C LYS A 190 20.06 -10.01 8.06
N GLU A 191 20.13 -9.30 6.96
CA GLU A 191 21.18 -9.38 5.97
C GLU A 191 21.55 -7.98 5.45
N ARG A 192 22.78 -7.78 5.02
CA ARG A 192 23.20 -6.50 4.41
C ARG A 192 22.38 -6.22 3.16
N VAL A 193 21.83 -5.02 3.03
CA VAL A 193 21.00 -4.60 1.90
C VAL A 193 21.71 -3.50 1.13
N CYS A 194 21.88 -3.71 -0.17
CA CYS A 194 22.54 -2.75 -1.04
C CYS A 194 21.60 -1.60 -1.44
N ILE A 195 22.09 -0.37 -1.35
CA ILE A 195 21.42 0.85 -1.79
C ILE A 195 21.92 1.25 -3.18
N GLY A 196 21.02 1.57 -4.10
CA GLY A 196 21.35 2.02 -5.46
C GLY A 196 21.80 0.91 -6.42
N CYS A 197 21.98 -0.31 -5.93
CA CYS A 197 22.51 -1.40 -6.74
C CYS A 197 21.59 -1.83 -7.87
N LYS A 198 22.21 -2.11 -9.01
CA LYS A 198 21.62 -2.76 -10.18
C LYS A 198 22.36 -4.06 -10.48
N ILE A 199 21.70 -4.97 -11.17
CA ILE A 199 22.33 -6.19 -11.67
C ILE A 199 22.50 -6.01 -13.18
N GLU A 200 23.75 -5.94 -13.64
CA GLU A 200 24.12 -5.83 -15.05
C GLU A 200 25.04 -7.00 -15.40
N GLY A 201 24.63 -7.84 -16.35
CA GLY A 201 25.40 -9.02 -16.75
C GLY A 201 25.66 -10.01 -15.59
N GLY A 202 24.78 -10.08 -14.58
CA GLY A 202 24.95 -10.95 -13.40
C GLY A 202 25.88 -10.36 -12.32
N VAL A 203 26.38 -9.14 -12.50
CA VAL A 203 27.24 -8.44 -11.53
C VAL A 203 26.48 -7.30 -10.89
N VAL A 204 26.66 -7.13 -9.58
CA VAL A 204 26.10 -6.00 -8.82
C VAL A 204 26.93 -4.75 -9.09
N VAL A 205 26.30 -3.68 -9.59
CA VAL A 205 26.94 -2.39 -9.92
C VAL A 205 26.16 -1.23 -9.32
N GLY A 206 26.80 -0.07 -9.22
CA GLY A 206 26.17 1.21 -8.93
C GLY A 206 25.75 1.41 -7.47
N THR A 207 26.43 0.74 -6.51
CA THR A 207 26.12 0.95 -5.09
C THR A 207 26.39 2.38 -4.64
N THR A 208 25.45 2.94 -3.87
CA THR A 208 25.58 4.23 -3.19
C THR A 208 25.70 4.07 -1.66
N GLY A 209 25.58 2.84 -1.16
CA GLY A 209 25.70 2.51 0.25
C GLY A 209 25.08 1.17 0.60
N TYR A 210 25.04 0.89 1.90
CA TYR A 210 24.49 -0.34 2.45
C TYR A 210 23.70 -0.05 3.71
N ILE A 211 22.64 -0.85 3.94
CA ILE A 211 21.98 -0.97 5.24
C ILE A 211 22.58 -2.22 5.88
N GLU A 212 23.26 -2.02 7.01
CA GLU A 212 23.99 -3.11 7.69
C GLU A 212 23.02 -3.95 8.55
N PRO A 213 23.37 -5.23 8.84
CA PRO A 213 22.59 -6.06 9.73
C PRO A 213 22.48 -5.50 11.14
N GLY A 214 21.36 -5.80 11.81
CA GLY A 214 21.06 -5.38 13.18
C GLY A 214 19.79 -4.57 13.28
N VAL A 215 19.45 -4.13 14.48
CA VAL A 215 18.31 -3.24 14.72
C VAL A 215 18.65 -1.84 14.24
N GLN A 216 17.91 -1.35 13.26
CA GLN A 216 18.13 -0.08 12.57
C GLN A 216 16.86 0.76 12.61
N GLU A 217 17.00 2.06 12.81
CA GLU A 217 15.96 3.05 12.55
C GLU A 217 16.17 3.60 11.13
N LEU A 218 15.23 3.32 10.23
CA LEU A 218 15.30 3.70 8.83
C LEU A 218 14.38 4.89 8.56
N ASP A 219 14.92 5.93 7.92
CA ASP A 219 14.12 6.99 7.30
C ASP A 219 13.40 6.46 6.02
N GLY A 220 12.59 7.30 5.39
CA GLY A 220 11.84 6.90 4.21
C GLY A 220 12.71 6.42 3.06
N TYR A 221 13.87 7.06 2.83
CA TYR A 221 14.81 6.64 1.79
C TYR A 221 15.41 5.27 2.05
N HIS A 222 15.91 5.01 3.26
CA HIS A 222 16.49 3.72 3.63
C HIS A 222 15.43 2.61 3.71
N ALA A 223 14.22 2.93 4.24
CA ALA A 223 13.09 2.01 4.26
C ALA A 223 12.65 1.61 2.85
N LEU A 224 12.64 2.54 1.90
CA LEU A 224 12.37 2.27 0.50
C LEU A 224 13.41 1.30 -0.09
N TRP A 225 14.71 1.56 0.10
CA TRP A 225 15.77 0.68 -0.40
C TRP A 225 15.76 -0.70 0.27
N TYR A 226 15.50 -0.76 1.58
CA TYR A 226 15.30 -2.02 2.30
C TYR A 226 14.19 -2.86 1.66
N SER A 227 13.09 -2.24 1.27
CA SER A 227 11.91 -2.90 0.72
C SER A 227 12.05 -3.28 -0.76
N ARG A 228 12.89 -2.58 -1.55
CA ARG A 228 12.95 -2.77 -3.01
C ARG A 228 14.22 -3.44 -3.52
N SER A 229 15.33 -3.41 -2.78
CA SER A 229 16.60 -3.99 -3.24
C SER A 229 16.48 -5.49 -3.51
N ARG A 230 17.07 -5.95 -4.62
CA ARG A 230 17.16 -7.37 -4.99
C ARG A 230 18.59 -7.80 -5.21
N ALA A 231 19.49 -6.83 -5.38
CA ALA A 231 20.90 -7.07 -5.56
C ALA A 231 21.53 -7.54 -4.25
N ASP A 232 22.50 -8.43 -4.35
CA ASP A 232 23.26 -8.95 -3.21
C ASP A 232 22.41 -9.70 -2.15
N SER A 233 21.29 -10.31 -2.57
CA SER A 233 20.47 -11.12 -1.70
C SER A 233 20.40 -12.57 -2.16
N ALA A 234 20.43 -13.51 -1.20
CA ALA A 234 20.56 -14.95 -1.47
C ALA A 234 19.44 -15.52 -2.36
N ASP A 235 18.20 -15.07 -2.14
CA ASP A 235 16.99 -15.58 -2.83
C ASP A 235 16.33 -14.51 -3.73
N GLY A 236 17.05 -13.43 -4.07
CA GLY A 236 16.56 -12.39 -4.98
C GLY A 236 15.20 -11.82 -4.60
N ASP A 237 14.16 -12.18 -5.37
CA ASP A 237 12.80 -11.67 -5.19
C ASP A 237 12.14 -12.15 -3.89
N PHE A 238 12.39 -13.37 -3.43
CA PHE A 238 11.86 -13.88 -2.16
C PHE A 238 12.44 -13.14 -0.96
N SER A 239 13.73 -12.79 -0.97
CA SER A 239 14.34 -11.95 0.05
C SER A 239 13.67 -10.57 0.11
N ARG A 240 13.39 -9.96 -1.05
CA ARG A 240 12.64 -8.71 -1.13
C ARG A 240 11.24 -8.85 -0.52
N MET A 241 10.48 -9.90 -0.87
CA MET A 241 9.14 -10.13 -0.31
C MET A 241 9.17 -10.33 1.21
N ARG A 242 10.19 -11.01 1.76
CA ARG A 242 10.37 -11.12 3.21
C ARG A 242 10.61 -9.76 3.85
N ARG A 243 11.47 -8.92 3.26
CA ARG A 243 11.74 -7.57 3.75
C ARG A 243 10.50 -6.67 3.68
N GLN A 244 9.71 -6.76 2.61
CA GLN A 244 8.44 -6.03 2.49
C GLN A 244 7.45 -6.41 3.59
N ARG A 245 7.27 -7.71 3.89
CA ARG A 245 6.43 -8.15 5.01
C ARG A 245 6.96 -7.68 6.36
N CYS A 246 8.29 -7.76 6.56
CA CYS A 246 8.93 -7.24 7.77
C CYS A 246 8.67 -5.73 7.94
N MET A 247 8.80 -4.97 6.86
CA MET A 247 8.55 -3.52 6.84
C MET A 247 7.09 -3.19 7.19
N VAL A 248 6.11 -3.84 6.55
CA VAL A 248 4.69 -3.62 6.87
C VAL A 248 4.39 -4.02 8.31
N GLY A 249 4.92 -5.15 8.78
CA GLY A 249 4.76 -5.56 10.19
C GLY A 249 5.37 -4.55 11.17
N ALA A 250 6.55 -4.01 10.87
CA ALA A 250 7.20 -2.99 11.68
C ALA A 250 6.39 -1.68 11.73
N LEU A 251 5.87 -1.23 10.58
CA LEU A 251 5.00 -0.06 10.50
C LEU A 251 3.72 -0.27 11.32
N LEU A 252 3.05 -1.41 11.18
CA LEU A 252 1.84 -1.72 11.95
C LEU A 252 2.11 -1.74 13.47
N ASN A 253 3.23 -2.29 13.91
CA ASN A 253 3.61 -2.33 15.32
C ASN A 253 3.98 -0.95 15.89
N GLN A 254 4.45 -0.02 15.05
CA GLN A 254 4.78 1.34 15.46
C GLN A 254 3.57 2.28 15.48
N VAL A 255 2.48 1.91 14.82
CA VAL A 255 1.22 2.64 14.84
C VAL A 255 0.62 2.56 16.26
N ASN A 256 1.02 3.50 17.12
CA ASN A 256 0.38 3.71 18.40
C ASN A 256 -0.63 4.86 18.25
N PRO A 257 -1.92 4.67 18.60
CA PRO A 257 -2.95 5.70 18.50
C PRO A 257 -2.56 7.03 19.15
N THR A 258 -1.86 6.97 20.27
CA THR A 258 -1.41 8.16 21.01
C THR A 258 -0.27 8.90 20.29
N SER A 259 0.69 8.16 19.72
CA SER A 259 1.79 8.75 18.96
C SER A 259 1.33 9.29 17.60
N MET A 260 0.35 8.66 16.99
CA MET A 260 -0.30 9.14 15.76
C MET A 260 -1.01 10.48 15.99
N LEU A 261 -1.73 10.65 17.10
CA LEU A 261 -2.37 11.92 17.43
C LEU A 261 -1.37 13.07 17.59
N VAL A 262 -0.19 12.81 18.16
CA VAL A 262 0.86 13.81 18.34
C VAL A 262 1.60 14.12 17.03
N ARG A 263 1.84 13.11 16.19
CA ARG A 263 2.56 13.24 14.91
C ARG A 263 1.64 13.56 13.72
N TYR A 264 0.33 13.47 13.91
CA TYR A 264 -0.65 13.74 12.87
C TYR A 264 -0.46 15.08 12.12
N PRO A 265 -0.08 16.20 12.78
CA PRO A 265 0.21 17.44 12.07
C PRO A 265 1.45 17.38 11.16
N ALA A 266 2.40 16.48 11.44
CA ALA A 266 3.58 16.27 10.58
C ALA A 266 3.21 15.41 9.37
N LEU A 267 2.46 14.32 9.58
CA LEU A 267 1.88 13.48 8.52
C LEU A 267 1.07 14.28 7.50
N ALA A 268 0.41 15.32 8.00
CA ALA A 268 -0.47 16.17 7.20
C ALA A 268 0.22 17.34 6.51
N LYS A 269 1.47 17.63 6.81
CA LYS A 269 2.26 18.69 6.14
C LYS A 269 3.08 18.16 4.96
N THR A 270 3.16 16.86 4.79
CA THR A 270 3.88 16.19 3.70
C THR A 270 3.05 16.13 2.41
N CYS A 271 1.92 16.82 2.38
CA CYS A 271 1.02 16.97 1.24
C CYS A 271 1.08 18.37 0.67
#